data_d61ce8be601a3b3d84cf07faf1bd903e
#
_entry.id   d61ce8be601a3b3d84cf07faf1bd903e
#
_cell.length_a   1.000
_cell.length_b   1.000
_cell.length_c   1.000
_cell.angle_alpha   90.00
_cell.angle_beta   90.00
_cell.angle_gamma   90.00
#
_symmetry.space_group_name_H-M   'P 1'
#
loop_
_entity.id
_entity.type
_entity.pdbx_description
1 polymer ?
#
loop_
_entity_poly.entity_id
_entity_poly.type
_entity_poly.pdbx_seq_one_letter_code
_entity_poly.pdbx_strand_id
1 'polypeptide(L)'
;MLRIATGYSPDYLLKEVATGRENYYTGAVAEGEPPGRWWGAGAEQLGLVGLVGAQDMRGLYERFLDPREDGFRDPSRWDEVSTLGHTGRKYVSEDHLYASALEREPDASAERRAELRTEAGKAARHNVAFLDATFSVQKSVTLLHTA
;
A
#
# COMPACT_ATOMS: atom_id res chain seq x y z
N MET A 1 -0.24 2.24 22.68
CA MET A 1 -1.11 1.14 22.17
C MET A 1 -0.51 0.64 20.87
N LEU A 2 -0.49 -0.67 20.64
CA LEU A 2 -0.08 -1.26 19.36
C LEU A 2 -1.33 -1.69 18.58
N ARG A 3 -1.43 -1.28 17.31
CA ARG A 3 -2.40 -1.78 16.34
C ARG A 3 -1.64 -2.47 15.22
N ILE A 4 -2.11 -3.65 14.82
CA ILE A 4 -1.57 -4.37 13.67
C ILE A 4 -2.69 -4.51 12.65
N ALA A 5 -2.42 -4.12 11.40
CA ALA A 5 -3.32 -4.26 10.26
C ALA A 5 -2.60 -4.95 9.10
N THR A 6 -3.36 -5.52 8.17
CA THR A 6 -2.83 -6.09 6.94
C THR A 6 -3.06 -5.13 5.79
N GLY A 7 -2.06 -4.96 4.91
CA GLY A 7 -2.17 -4.18 3.69
C GLY A 7 -1.91 -5.03 2.45
N TYR A 8 -2.50 -4.63 1.32
CA TYR A 8 -2.29 -5.26 0.00
C TYR A 8 -1.72 -4.29 -1.03
N SER A 9 -1.89 -2.99 -0.83
CA SER A 9 -1.29 -1.93 -1.62
C SER A 9 -0.82 -0.81 -0.69
N PRO A 10 0.34 -0.19 -0.92
CA PRO A 10 0.81 0.98 -0.17
C PRO A 10 0.02 2.25 -0.53
N ASP A 11 -0.87 2.20 -1.51
CA ASP A 11 -1.61 3.35 -2.01
C ASP A 11 -2.35 4.13 -0.92
N TYR A 12 -2.89 3.45 0.10
CA TYR A 12 -3.54 4.17 1.20
C TYR A 12 -2.53 5.01 2.00
N LEU A 13 -1.31 4.50 2.18
CA LEU A 13 -0.20 5.22 2.82
C LEU A 13 0.34 6.35 1.93
N LEU A 14 0.17 6.21 0.62
CA LEU A 14 0.60 7.18 -0.38
C LEU A 14 -0.50 8.19 -0.73
N LYS A 15 -1.81 7.83 -0.62
CA LYS A 15 -3.00 8.60 -1.02
C LYS A 15 -3.71 9.33 0.11
N GLU A 16 -3.64 8.89 1.35
CA GLU A 16 -4.07 9.73 2.49
C GLU A 16 -3.30 11.07 2.54
N VAL A 17 -2.33 11.12 1.77
CA VAL A 17 -1.39 12.10 1.38
C VAL A 17 -1.89 13.03 0.25
N ALA A 18 -2.81 12.60 -0.63
CA ALA A 18 -3.27 13.38 -1.78
C ALA A 18 -4.45 14.31 -1.48
N THR A 19 -5.08 14.22 -0.32
CA THR A 19 -6.25 15.04 0.08
C THR A 19 -5.94 16.03 1.21
N GLY A 20 -4.78 16.72 1.14
CA GLY A 20 -4.42 17.79 2.08
C GLY A 20 -3.39 17.43 3.15
N ARG A 21 -2.90 16.21 3.12
CA ARG A 21 -1.72 15.75 3.85
C ARG A 21 -0.79 15.05 2.89
N GLU A 22 -0.18 15.82 2.01
CA GLU A 22 0.68 15.30 0.96
C GLU A 22 1.88 14.55 1.53
N ASN A 23 1.95 13.26 1.25
CA ASN A 23 3.10 12.38 1.48
C ASN A 23 3.46 12.10 2.95
N TYR A 24 2.64 11.31 3.65
CA TYR A 24 2.97 10.88 5.03
C TYR A 24 4.38 10.31 5.16
N TYR A 25 4.91 9.66 4.14
CA TYR A 25 6.29 9.15 4.12
C TYR A 25 7.28 10.01 3.32
N THR A 26 6.82 10.86 2.43
CA THR A 26 7.71 11.64 1.56
C THR A 26 7.45 13.15 1.57
N GLY A 27 6.30 13.62 2.04
CA GLY A 27 5.89 15.03 2.05
C GLY A 27 5.59 15.61 3.44
N ALA A 28 5.58 14.79 4.47
CA ALA A 28 5.46 15.21 5.87
C ALA A 28 6.54 16.23 6.29
N VAL A 29 7.60 16.34 5.50
CA VAL A 29 8.65 17.38 5.65
C VAL A 29 8.08 18.81 5.56
N ALA A 30 6.99 19.01 4.80
CA ALA A 30 6.34 20.32 4.70
C ALA A 30 5.56 20.72 5.96
N GLU A 31 5.19 19.76 6.81
CA GLU A 31 4.43 19.97 8.06
C GLU A 31 5.28 19.75 9.33
N GLY A 32 6.59 19.54 9.20
CA GLY A 32 7.51 19.36 10.34
C GLY A 32 7.58 17.94 10.88
N GLU A 33 6.94 16.97 10.24
CA GLU A 33 7.11 15.54 10.56
C GLU A 33 8.31 14.95 9.80
N PRO A 34 9.13 14.09 10.44
CA PRO A 34 10.26 13.48 9.77
C PRO A 34 9.77 12.50 8.70
N PRO A 35 10.42 12.46 7.50
CA PRO A 35 10.07 11.49 6.46
C PRO A 35 10.30 10.07 6.93
N GLY A 36 9.52 9.12 6.37
CA GLY A 36 9.70 7.70 6.61
C GLY A 36 11.11 7.22 6.26
N ARG A 37 11.64 6.27 7.02
CA ARG A 37 12.97 5.69 6.81
C ARG A 37 12.89 4.17 6.82
N TRP A 38 13.67 3.56 5.94
CA TRP A 38 13.92 2.13 5.99
C TRP A 38 14.68 1.78 7.26
N TRP A 39 14.23 0.74 7.95
CA TRP A 39 14.80 0.36 9.24
C TRP A 39 14.79 -1.15 9.44
N GLY A 40 15.83 -1.64 10.15
CA GLY A 40 15.98 -3.03 10.56
C GLY A 40 16.86 -3.84 9.61
N ALA A 41 17.38 -4.97 10.12
CA ALA A 41 18.32 -5.83 9.42
C ALA A 41 17.76 -6.38 8.09
N GLY A 42 16.44 -6.59 8.00
CA GLY A 42 15.80 -7.02 6.75
C GLY A 42 15.88 -5.97 5.65
N ALA A 43 15.69 -4.70 5.99
CA ALA A 43 15.81 -3.60 5.04
C ALA A 43 17.27 -3.48 4.56
N GLU A 44 18.24 -3.55 5.47
CA GLU A 44 19.67 -3.51 5.14
C GLU A 44 20.09 -4.66 4.21
N GLN A 45 19.62 -5.89 4.48
CA GLN A 45 19.88 -7.06 3.63
C GLN A 45 19.31 -6.92 2.23
N LEU A 46 18.23 -6.17 2.08
CA LEU A 46 17.59 -5.85 0.80
C LEU A 46 18.19 -4.59 0.14
N GLY A 47 19.21 -3.97 0.72
CA GLY A 47 19.79 -2.73 0.19
C GLY A 47 18.89 -1.51 0.34
N LEU A 48 17.83 -1.60 1.16
CA LEU A 48 16.91 -0.50 1.45
C LEU A 48 17.44 0.29 2.65
N VAL A 49 18.02 1.46 2.36
CA VAL A 49 18.61 2.34 3.38
C VAL A 49 18.16 3.79 3.18
N GLY A 50 18.09 4.54 4.28
CA GLY A 50 17.75 5.96 4.23
C GLY A 50 16.25 6.23 4.13
N LEU A 51 15.86 7.23 3.34
CA LEU A 51 14.46 7.65 3.23
C LEU A 51 13.62 6.69 2.38
N VAL A 52 12.36 6.58 2.73
CA VAL A 52 11.38 5.78 1.97
C VAL A 52 10.91 6.54 0.74
N GLY A 53 11.16 5.98 -0.45
CA GLY A 53 10.62 6.49 -1.70
C GLY A 53 9.26 5.88 -2.04
N ALA A 54 8.34 6.68 -2.59
CA ALA A 54 7.02 6.19 -2.99
C ALA A 54 7.11 5.09 -4.05
N GLN A 55 8.05 5.21 -4.98
CA GLN A 55 8.28 4.19 -6.01
C GLN A 55 8.88 2.91 -5.43
N ASP A 56 9.82 3.03 -4.48
CA ASP A 56 10.40 1.88 -3.80
C ASP A 56 9.31 1.09 -3.05
N MET A 57 8.38 1.79 -2.38
CA MET A 57 7.22 1.14 -1.74
C MET A 57 6.33 0.42 -2.74
N ARG A 58 6.04 1.01 -3.90
CA ARG A 58 5.22 0.36 -4.92
C ARG A 58 5.91 -0.85 -5.51
N GLY A 59 7.18 -0.74 -5.91
CA GLY A 59 7.95 -1.85 -6.42
C GLY A 59 7.98 -3.02 -5.44
N LEU A 60 8.23 -2.73 -4.16
CA LEU A 60 8.35 -3.74 -3.12
C LEU A 60 6.99 -4.36 -2.73
N TYR A 61 5.96 -3.54 -2.45
CA TYR A 61 4.70 -4.03 -1.85
C TYR A 61 3.61 -4.40 -2.86
N GLU A 62 3.61 -3.83 -4.06
CA GLU A 62 2.63 -4.17 -5.09
C GLU A 62 3.15 -5.25 -6.03
N ARG A 63 4.44 -5.18 -6.39
CA ARG A 63 5.04 -6.08 -7.36
C ARG A 63 6.00 -7.11 -6.74
N PHE A 64 6.34 -6.98 -5.47
CA PHE A 64 7.28 -7.86 -4.75
C PHE A 64 8.66 -7.92 -5.40
N LEU A 65 9.10 -6.84 -6.05
CA LEU A 65 10.38 -6.78 -6.76
C LEU A 65 11.56 -6.84 -5.79
N ASP A 66 12.65 -7.45 -6.25
CA ASP A 66 13.90 -7.49 -5.49
C ASP A 66 14.60 -6.12 -5.54
N PRO A 67 14.69 -5.38 -4.41
CA PRO A 67 15.28 -4.05 -4.39
C PRO A 67 16.81 -4.04 -4.58
N ARG A 68 17.45 -5.20 -4.63
CA ARG A 68 18.90 -5.33 -4.86
C ARG A 68 19.25 -5.27 -6.35
N GLU A 69 18.28 -5.40 -7.24
CA GLU A 69 18.49 -5.36 -8.68
C GLU A 69 18.49 -3.92 -9.23
N ASP A 70 19.35 -3.64 -10.19
CA ASP A 70 19.53 -2.30 -10.77
C ASP A 70 18.25 -1.68 -11.35
N GLY A 71 17.34 -2.53 -11.88
CA GLY A 71 16.05 -2.10 -12.44
C GLY A 71 15.00 -1.73 -11.42
N PHE A 72 15.18 -2.04 -10.13
CA PHE A 72 14.17 -1.82 -9.10
C PHE A 72 13.73 -0.35 -8.98
N ARG A 73 14.66 0.58 -9.08
CA ARG A 73 14.38 2.03 -8.95
C ARG A 73 13.92 2.70 -10.24
N ASP A 74 13.83 1.94 -11.32
CA ASP A 74 13.36 2.40 -12.62
C ASP A 74 12.04 1.70 -12.99
N PRO A 75 10.87 2.35 -12.84
CA PRO A 75 9.58 1.75 -13.14
C PRO A 75 9.44 1.24 -14.57
N SER A 76 10.20 1.79 -15.53
CA SER A 76 10.18 1.33 -16.92
C SER A 76 10.84 -0.05 -17.11
N ARG A 77 11.65 -0.47 -16.14
CA ARG A 77 12.38 -1.74 -16.15
C ARG A 77 11.83 -2.78 -15.16
N TRP A 78 10.74 -2.49 -14.48
CA TRP A 78 10.18 -3.40 -13.47
C TRP A 78 9.79 -4.78 -14.00
N ASP A 79 9.48 -4.89 -15.28
CA ASP A 79 9.16 -6.17 -15.90
C ASP A 79 10.41 -7.08 -16.12
N GLU A 80 11.61 -6.51 -15.99
CA GLU A 80 12.89 -7.22 -16.05
C GLU A 80 13.40 -7.65 -14.67
N VAL A 81 12.87 -7.07 -13.60
CA VAL A 81 13.31 -7.28 -12.20
C VAL A 81 12.69 -8.56 -11.65
N SER A 82 13.50 -9.37 -10.99
CA SER A 82 13.02 -10.58 -10.29
C SER A 82 12.16 -10.23 -9.08
N THR A 83 11.27 -11.15 -8.71
CA THR A 83 10.45 -10.98 -7.52
C THR A 83 11.09 -11.63 -6.29
N LEU A 84 10.88 -11.02 -5.13
CA LEU A 84 11.21 -11.62 -3.84
C LEU A 84 10.25 -12.78 -3.54
N GLY A 85 10.79 -14.00 -3.54
CA GLY A 85 10.02 -15.19 -3.23
C GLY A 85 8.92 -15.50 -4.26
N HIS A 86 7.78 -15.97 -3.80
CA HIS A 86 6.66 -16.32 -4.66
C HIS A 86 5.67 -15.16 -4.77
N THR A 87 5.27 -14.83 -6.01
CA THR A 87 4.11 -13.97 -6.21
C THR A 87 2.89 -14.62 -5.58
N GLY A 88 2.12 -13.86 -4.82
CA GLY A 88 0.93 -14.37 -4.17
C GLY A 88 -0.11 -14.92 -5.17
N ARG A 89 -1.12 -15.61 -4.65
CA ARG A 89 -2.22 -16.14 -5.48
C ARG A 89 -2.89 -15.00 -6.25
N LYS A 90 -3.04 -15.14 -7.56
CA LYS A 90 -3.83 -14.21 -8.36
C LYS A 90 -5.30 -14.38 -8.03
N TYR A 91 -5.92 -13.35 -7.51
CA TYR A 91 -7.36 -13.27 -7.30
C TYR A 91 -8.01 -12.49 -8.43
N VAL A 92 -9.30 -12.77 -8.65
CA VAL A 92 -10.12 -12.01 -9.60
C VAL A 92 -10.28 -10.58 -9.09
N SER A 93 -10.04 -9.59 -9.95
CA SER A 93 -10.16 -8.18 -9.59
C SER A 93 -11.62 -7.80 -9.31
N GLU A 94 -11.83 -6.76 -8.51
CA GLU A 94 -13.15 -6.19 -8.24
C GLU A 94 -13.86 -5.81 -9.54
N ASP A 95 -13.15 -5.18 -10.48
CA ASP A 95 -13.72 -4.78 -11.77
C ASP A 95 -14.21 -5.98 -12.60
N HIS A 96 -13.47 -7.09 -12.58
CA HIS A 96 -13.91 -8.31 -13.28
C HIS A 96 -15.11 -8.96 -12.60
N LEU A 97 -15.17 -8.97 -11.26
CA LEU A 97 -16.33 -9.45 -10.51
C LEU A 97 -17.56 -8.60 -10.82
N TYR A 98 -17.40 -7.28 -10.86
CA TYR A 98 -18.47 -6.36 -11.21
C TYR A 98 -18.93 -6.54 -12.66
N ALA A 99 -18.01 -6.63 -13.63
CA ALA A 99 -18.33 -6.88 -15.03
C ALA A 99 -19.12 -8.19 -15.20
N SER A 100 -18.65 -9.27 -14.56
CA SER A 100 -19.36 -10.57 -14.58
C SER A 100 -20.75 -10.53 -13.91
N ALA A 101 -20.94 -9.66 -12.91
CA ALA A 101 -22.24 -9.46 -12.29
C ALA A 101 -23.20 -8.69 -13.23
N LEU A 102 -22.69 -7.67 -13.95
CA LEU A 102 -23.47 -6.95 -14.95
C LEU A 102 -23.86 -7.82 -16.15
N GLU A 103 -23.01 -8.75 -16.57
CA GLU A 103 -23.35 -9.71 -17.63
C GLU A 103 -24.54 -10.61 -17.24
N ARG A 104 -24.71 -10.90 -15.96
CA ARG A 104 -25.84 -11.69 -15.44
C ARG A 104 -27.12 -10.86 -15.28
N GLU A 105 -26.97 -9.57 -15.04
CA GLU A 105 -28.06 -8.62 -14.83
C GLU A 105 -27.89 -7.41 -15.78
N PRO A 106 -28.03 -7.58 -17.12
CA PRO A 106 -27.75 -6.51 -18.07
C PRO A 106 -28.71 -5.31 -17.94
N ASP A 107 -29.94 -5.56 -17.51
CA ASP A 107 -30.98 -4.54 -17.33
C ASP A 107 -31.03 -3.96 -15.90
N ALA A 108 -29.96 -4.15 -15.11
CA ALA A 108 -29.89 -3.62 -13.75
C ALA A 108 -30.09 -2.10 -13.73
N SER A 109 -30.96 -1.63 -12.81
CA SER A 109 -31.14 -0.19 -12.55
C SER A 109 -29.86 0.46 -12.01
N ALA A 110 -29.83 1.80 -11.96
CA ALA A 110 -28.68 2.52 -11.43
C ALA A 110 -28.40 2.14 -9.98
N GLU A 111 -29.44 1.99 -9.15
CA GLU A 111 -29.34 1.56 -7.76
C GLU A 111 -28.76 0.14 -7.68
N ARG A 112 -29.29 -0.79 -8.50
CA ARG A 112 -28.80 -2.17 -8.52
C ARG A 112 -27.36 -2.28 -8.97
N ARG A 113 -26.90 -1.46 -9.92
CA ARG A 113 -25.51 -1.38 -10.35
C ARG A 113 -24.59 -0.91 -9.23
N ALA A 114 -25.03 0.05 -8.41
CA ALA A 114 -24.28 0.51 -7.23
C ALA A 114 -24.17 -0.61 -6.17
N GLU A 115 -25.24 -1.38 -5.95
CA GLU A 115 -25.21 -2.56 -5.07
C GLU A 115 -24.24 -3.62 -5.59
N LEU A 116 -24.31 -3.97 -6.88
CA LEU A 116 -23.40 -4.94 -7.51
C LEU A 116 -21.94 -4.51 -7.40
N ARG A 117 -21.67 -3.20 -7.52
CA ARG A 117 -20.32 -2.66 -7.31
C ARG A 117 -19.87 -2.86 -5.86
N THR A 118 -20.74 -2.60 -4.91
CA THR A 118 -20.47 -2.82 -3.48
C THR A 118 -20.27 -4.30 -3.15
N GLU A 119 -21.08 -5.18 -3.72
CA GLU A 119 -20.96 -6.64 -3.58
C GLU A 119 -19.63 -7.14 -4.16
N ALA A 120 -19.24 -6.67 -5.34
CA ALA A 120 -17.97 -7.00 -5.98
C ALA A 120 -16.78 -6.57 -5.10
N GLY A 121 -16.83 -5.37 -4.54
CA GLY A 121 -15.80 -4.87 -3.61
C GLY A 121 -15.68 -5.72 -2.34
N LYS A 122 -16.82 -6.18 -1.78
CA LYS A 122 -16.81 -7.08 -0.61
C LYS A 122 -16.33 -8.50 -0.95
N ALA A 123 -16.58 -8.97 -2.17
CA ALA A 123 -16.16 -10.29 -2.65
C ALA A 123 -14.71 -10.33 -3.12
N ALA A 124 -14.14 -9.19 -3.51
CA ALA A 124 -12.76 -9.09 -3.96
C ALA A 124 -11.79 -9.53 -2.86
N ARG A 125 -10.86 -10.39 -3.23
CA ARG A 125 -9.81 -10.89 -2.34
C ARG A 125 -8.46 -10.31 -2.77
N HIS A 126 -7.64 -9.97 -1.79
CA HIS A 126 -6.30 -9.45 -2.00
C HIS A 126 -5.30 -10.29 -1.22
N ASN A 127 -4.08 -10.37 -1.75
CA ASN A 127 -2.96 -10.94 -0.99
C ASN A 127 -2.53 -9.95 0.09
N VAL A 128 -2.09 -10.47 1.22
CA VAL A 128 -1.40 -9.64 2.22
C VAL A 128 0.01 -9.37 1.71
N ALA A 129 0.30 -8.12 1.40
CA ALA A 129 1.61 -7.67 0.96
C ALA A 129 2.50 -7.29 2.15
N PHE A 130 1.90 -6.72 3.22
CA PHE A 130 2.63 -6.27 4.40
C PHE A 130 1.74 -6.23 5.63
N LEU A 131 2.40 -6.15 6.79
CA LEU A 131 1.77 -5.86 8.06
C LEU A 131 2.10 -4.42 8.45
N ASP A 132 1.06 -3.64 8.74
CA ASP A 132 1.18 -2.30 9.28
C ASP A 132 1.08 -2.37 10.81
N ALA A 133 2.14 -1.96 11.48
CA ALA A 133 2.21 -1.92 12.94
C ALA A 133 2.28 -0.45 13.42
N THR A 134 1.15 0.06 13.86
CA THR A 134 1.04 1.43 14.35
C THR A 134 1.23 1.49 15.87
N PHE A 135 2.23 2.24 16.32
CA PHE A 135 2.50 2.50 17.73
C PHE A 135 1.96 3.88 18.13
N SER A 136 1.01 3.90 19.06
CA SER A 136 0.48 5.14 19.63
C SER A 136 0.94 5.29 21.07
N VAL A 137 1.60 6.40 21.39
CA VAL A 137 1.94 6.77 22.76
C VAL A 137 0.72 7.37 23.48
N GLN A 138 0.70 7.30 24.80
CA GLN A 138 -0.34 7.94 25.58
C GLN A 138 -0.23 9.48 25.49
N LYS A 139 -1.36 10.18 25.51
CA LYS A 139 -1.40 11.66 25.45
C LYS A 139 -0.54 12.35 26.51
N SER A 140 -0.42 11.77 27.71
CA SER A 140 0.43 12.28 28.77
C SER A 140 1.91 12.35 28.39
N VAL A 141 2.40 11.37 27.62
CA VAL A 141 3.79 11.35 27.13
C VAL A 141 3.97 12.39 26.03
N THR A 142 3.00 12.55 25.14
CA THR A 142 3.03 13.55 24.07
C THR A 142 3.08 14.98 24.64
N LEU A 143 2.28 15.25 25.67
CA LEU A 143 2.25 16.57 26.33
C LEU A 143 3.58 16.93 27.03
N LEU A 144 4.29 15.94 27.57
CA LEU A 144 5.60 16.15 28.19
C LEU A 144 6.70 16.45 27.13
N HIS A 145 6.51 16.03 25.92
CA HIS A 145 7.50 16.25 24.85
C HIS A 145 7.33 17.60 24.15
N THR A 146 6.16 18.24 24.28
CA THR A 146 5.84 19.55 23.69
C THR A 146 5.98 20.73 24.68
N ALA A 147 6.36 20.47 25.92
CA ALA A 147 6.66 21.46 26.96
C ALA A 147 8.16 21.75 27.07
#